data_33d1f1379d272b1b87657a678d631195
#
_entry.id   33d1f1379d272b1b87657a678d631195
#
_cell.length_a   1.000
_cell.length_b   1.000
_cell.length_c   1.000
_cell.angle_alpha   90.00
_cell.angle_beta   90.00
_cell.angle_gamma   90.00
#
_symmetry.space_group_name_H-M   'P 1'
#
loop_
_entity.id
_entity.type
_entity.pdbx_description
1 polymer ?
#
loop_
_entity_poly.entity_id
_entity_poly.type
_entity_poly.pdbx_seq_one_letter_code
_entity_poly.pdbx_strand_id
1 'polypeptide(L)'
;MTNPDIFEVLKRVRWSSFHSLWPLHNLFALLGGSLAEISRRWIKHRNARLAQSWPSVEGQVQTTNVVKGTKFYGNARPPNAFFKYSYSVKERSETNYYSGDFSRPFPDEDRAWEWLWSLKNRRIRVHVKPEHPEVSVVLAADLDAHFPIPVRTPEDLVFARPEIYTQ
;
A
#
# COMPACT_ATOMS: atom_id res chain seq x y z
N MET A 1 -36.24 -11.99 -50.41
CA MET A 1 -35.93 -10.84 -49.54
C MET A 1 -34.57 -11.13 -48.88
N THR A 2 -33.50 -10.66 -49.51
CA THR A 2 -32.10 -10.88 -49.08
C THR A 2 -31.76 -9.79 -48.08
N ASN A 3 -31.34 -10.22 -46.89
CA ASN A 3 -30.91 -9.35 -45.80
C ASN A 3 -29.61 -8.60 -46.21
N PRO A 4 -29.53 -7.29 -46.11
CA PRO A 4 -28.30 -6.57 -46.50
C PRO A 4 -27.20 -6.95 -45.50
N ASP A 5 -26.06 -7.29 -46.04
CA ASP A 5 -24.87 -7.75 -45.32
C ASP A 5 -24.37 -6.70 -44.35
N ILE A 6 -24.44 -7.01 -43.05
CA ILE A 6 -24.03 -6.14 -41.93
C ILE A 6 -22.58 -5.67 -42.09
N PHE A 7 -21.76 -6.44 -42.81
CA PHE A 7 -20.37 -6.08 -43.12
C PHE A 7 -20.19 -4.88 -44.03
N GLU A 8 -21.16 -4.61 -44.97
CA GLU A 8 -21.10 -3.45 -45.87
C GLU A 8 -21.49 -2.14 -45.12
N VAL A 9 -22.29 -2.23 -44.06
CA VAL A 9 -22.64 -1.06 -43.22
C VAL A 9 -21.46 -0.64 -42.37
N LEU A 10 -20.65 -1.58 -41.86
CA LEU A 10 -19.46 -1.29 -41.04
C LEU A 10 -18.30 -0.70 -41.84
N LYS A 11 -18.18 -0.96 -43.13
CA LYS A 11 -17.14 -0.34 -43.99
C LYS A 11 -17.37 1.14 -44.27
N ARG A 12 -18.61 1.66 -44.11
CA ARG A 12 -18.94 3.07 -44.33
C ARG A 12 -18.76 3.98 -43.13
N VAL A 13 -18.43 3.43 -41.97
CA VAL A 13 -18.06 4.23 -40.80
C VAL A 13 -16.68 4.82 -41.05
N ARG A 14 -16.68 6.07 -41.48
CA ARG A 14 -15.50 6.84 -41.86
C ARG A 14 -14.61 7.03 -40.62
N TRP A 15 -13.48 6.38 -40.59
CA TRP A 15 -12.46 6.39 -39.53
C TRP A 15 -11.89 7.78 -39.19
N SER A 16 -12.30 8.82 -39.92
CA SER A 16 -11.86 10.20 -39.72
C SER A 16 -12.36 10.88 -38.43
N SER A 17 -13.32 10.27 -37.70
CA SER A 17 -13.89 10.86 -36.47
C SER A 17 -13.24 10.34 -35.16
N PHE A 18 -12.30 9.41 -35.24
CA PHE A 18 -11.67 8.82 -34.05
C PHE A 18 -10.65 9.75 -33.37
N HIS A 19 -10.13 10.76 -34.06
CA HIS A 19 -9.20 11.71 -33.44
C HIS A 19 -9.84 12.63 -32.39
N SER A 20 -11.16 12.77 -32.39
CA SER A 20 -11.87 13.60 -31.40
C SER A 20 -12.16 12.88 -30.08
N LEU A 21 -12.00 11.55 -30.03
CA LEU A 21 -12.25 10.75 -28.81
C LEU A 21 -11.01 10.57 -27.91
N TRP A 22 -9.83 11.00 -28.38
CA TRP A 22 -8.58 10.94 -27.62
C TRP A 22 -8.66 11.59 -26.21
N PRO A 23 -9.28 12.78 -26.02
CA PRO A 23 -9.42 13.38 -24.69
C PRO A 23 -10.34 12.58 -23.77
N LEU A 24 -11.39 11.91 -24.31
CA LEU A 24 -12.30 11.09 -23.51
C LEU A 24 -11.63 9.83 -22.99
N HIS A 25 -10.78 9.18 -23.78
CA HIS A 25 -10.03 8.01 -23.36
C HIS A 25 -9.09 8.31 -22.17
N ASN A 26 -8.40 9.45 -22.24
CA ASN A 26 -7.56 9.93 -21.14
C ASN A 26 -8.37 10.30 -19.90
N LEU A 27 -9.55 10.87 -20.06
CA LEU A 27 -10.46 11.17 -18.96
C LEU A 27 -10.93 9.90 -18.25
N PHE A 28 -11.32 8.86 -18.99
CA PHE A 28 -11.70 7.56 -18.43
C PHE A 28 -10.52 6.86 -17.74
N ALA A 29 -9.30 6.96 -18.25
CA ALA A 29 -8.11 6.41 -17.62
C ALA A 29 -7.80 7.13 -16.29
N LEU A 30 -7.93 8.45 -16.24
CA LEU A 30 -7.76 9.26 -15.02
C LEU A 30 -8.85 8.98 -13.98
N LEU A 31 -10.11 8.91 -14.38
CA LEU A 31 -11.23 8.61 -13.49
C LEU A 31 -11.18 7.16 -12.99
N GLY A 32 -10.86 6.21 -13.87
CA GLY A 32 -10.72 4.80 -13.51
C GLY A 32 -9.60 4.56 -12.51
N GLY A 33 -8.45 5.20 -12.68
CA GLY A 33 -7.33 5.16 -11.73
C GLY A 33 -7.72 5.70 -10.35
N SER A 34 -8.41 6.83 -10.30
CA SER A 34 -8.87 7.45 -9.05
C SER A 34 -9.89 6.58 -8.31
N LEU A 35 -10.86 6.01 -9.02
CA LEU A 35 -11.88 5.14 -8.42
C LEU A 35 -11.28 3.83 -7.87
N ALA A 36 -10.34 3.23 -8.61
CA ALA A 36 -9.64 2.03 -8.15
C ALA A 36 -8.84 2.30 -6.87
N GLU A 37 -8.17 3.45 -6.78
CA GLU A 37 -7.41 3.83 -5.58
C GLU A 37 -8.32 4.09 -4.37
N ILE A 38 -9.45 4.79 -4.57
CA ILE A 38 -10.45 5.02 -3.53
C ILE A 38 -11.01 3.68 -3.04
N SER A 39 -11.34 2.78 -3.95
CA SER A 39 -11.85 1.44 -3.63
C SER A 39 -10.83 0.62 -2.82
N ARG A 40 -9.56 0.64 -3.20
CA ARG A 40 -8.48 -0.05 -2.46
C ARG A 40 -8.34 0.50 -1.05
N ARG A 41 -8.35 1.83 -0.87
CA ARG A 41 -8.28 2.47 0.45
C ARG A 41 -9.47 2.11 1.31
N TRP A 42 -10.67 2.15 0.76
CA TRP A 42 -11.89 1.79 1.48
C TRP A 42 -11.88 0.32 1.93
N ILE A 43 -11.47 -0.60 1.05
CA ILE A 43 -11.33 -2.02 1.38
C ILE A 43 -10.29 -2.21 2.49
N LYS A 44 -9.14 -1.53 2.40
CA LYS A 44 -8.07 -1.59 3.43
C LYS A 44 -8.58 -1.10 4.79
N HIS A 45 -9.29 0.02 4.84
CA HIS A 45 -9.89 0.53 6.09
C HIS A 45 -10.97 -0.39 6.65
N ARG A 46 -11.83 -0.93 5.80
CA ARG A 46 -12.85 -1.89 6.21
C ARG A 46 -12.21 -3.15 6.78
N ASN A 47 -11.22 -3.70 6.09
CA ASN A 47 -10.50 -4.89 6.54
C ASN A 47 -9.78 -4.65 7.87
N ALA A 48 -9.17 -3.47 8.06
CA ALA A 48 -8.49 -3.12 9.31
C ALA A 48 -9.45 -3.11 10.52
N ARG A 49 -10.70 -2.65 10.33
CA ARG A 49 -11.72 -2.70 11.40
C ARG A 49 -12.16 -4.12 11.71
N LEU A 50 -12.38 -4.94 10.67
CA LEU A 50 -12.81 -6.32 10.82
C LEU A 50 -11.69 -7.22 11.34
N ALA A 51 -10.43 -6.89 11.03
CA ALA A 51 -9.27 -7.69 11.37
C ALA A 51 -9.06 -7.85 12.88
N GLN A 52 -9.61 -6.96 13.71
CA GLN A 52 -9.57 -7.12 15.17
C GLN A 52 -10.22 -8.41 15.65
N SER A 53 -11.21 -8.92 14.92
CA SER A 53 -11.90 -10.18 15.23
C SER A 53 -11.32 -11.40 14.49
N TRP A 54 -10.35 -11.20 13.59
CA TRP A 54 -9.77 -12.30 12.83
C TRP A 54 -8.74 -13.08 13.66
N PRO A 55 -8.57 -14.37 13.38
CA PRO A 55 -7.48 -15.12 13.97
C PRO A 55 -6.14 -14.50 13.60
N SER A 56 -5.20 -14.55 14.54
CA SER A 56 -3.85 -14.03 14.31
C SER A 56 -2.85 -15.16 14.20
N VAL A 57 -1.88 -14.98 13.33
CA VAL A 57 -0.71 -15.84 13.15
C VAL A 57 0.56 -15.03 13.31
N GLU A 58 1.67 -15.71 13.51
CA GLU A 58 2.97 -15.07 13.53
C GLU A 58 3.48 -14.88 12.11
N GLY A 59 3.85 -13.64 11.78
CA GLY A 59 4.51 -13.29 10.52
C GLY A 59 5.92 -12.76 10.76
N GLN A 60 6.74 -12.72 9.72
CA GLN A 60 8.10 -12.21 9.76
C GLN A 60 8.27 -11.07 8.78
N VAL A 61 8.87 -9.97 9.25
CA VAL A 61 9.21 -8.83 8.39
C VAL A 61 10.38 -9.22 7.49
N GLN A 62 10.19 -9.10 6.17
CA GLN A 62 11.13 -9.50 5.14
C GLN A 62 11.95 -8.32 4.61
N THR A 63 11.27 -7.31 4.12
CA THR A 63 11.90 -6.13 3.54
C THR A 63 11.30 -4.86 4.10
N THR A 64 12.13 -3.85 4.29
CA THR A 64 11.74 -2.53 4.79
C THR A 64 12.21 -1.45 3.83
N ASN A 65 11.41 -0.40 3.65
CA ASN A 65 11.75 0.73 2.80
C ASN A 65 11.03 2.00 3.29
N VAL A 66 11.63 3.17 3.03
CA VAL A 66 10.98 4.46 3.22
C VAL A 66 10.66 5.06 1.86
N VAL A 67 9.39 5.30 1.62
CA VAL A 67 8.93 6.05 0.45
C VAL A 67 8.97 7.53 0.79
N LYS A 68 9.85 8.26 0.13
CA LYS A 68 10.04 9.70 0.36
C LYS A 68 8.73 10.47 0.19
N GLY A 69 8.55 11.45 1.03
CA GLY A 69 7.48 12.42 0.87
C GLY A 69 7.65 13.24 -0.41
N THR A 70 6.57 13.59 -1.04
CA THR A 70 6.58 14.41 -2.26
C THR A 70 5.84 15.73 -2.01
N LYS A 71 6.36 16.83 -2.57
CA LYS A 71 5.62 18.10 -2.63
C LYS A 71 4.89 18.15 -3.95
N PHE A 72 3.56 18.20 -3.91
CA PHE A 72 2.74 18.34 -5.10
C PHE A 72 1.74 19.49 -4.88
N TYR A 73 1.82 20.53 -5.71
CA TYR A 73 0.99 21.75 -5.63
C TYR A 73 0.89 22.35 -4.21
N GLY A 74 2.04 22.54 -3.53
CA GLY A 74 2.08 23.14 -2.20
C GLY A 74 1.72 22.21 -1.03
N ASN A 75 1.14 21.03 -1.29
CA ASN A 75 0.84 20.04 -0.28
C ASN A 75 2.02 19.07 -0.11
N ALA A 76 2.68 19.12 1.04
CA ALA A 76 3.69 18.13 1.38
C ALA A 76 3.01 16.82 1.79
N ARG A 77 3.32 15.73 1.11
CA ARG A 77 2.97 14.38 1.58
C ARG A 77 4.07 13.91 2.52
N PRO A 78 3.74 13.43 3.72
CA PRO A 78 4.74 12.90 4.62
C PRO A 78 5.41 11.65 4.04
N PRO A 79 6.66 11.34 4.44
CA PRO A 79 7.28 10.08 4.10
C PRO A 79 6.49 8.92 4.70
N ASN A 80 6.51 7.77 4.01
CA ASN A 80 5.84 6.57 4.47
C ASN A 80 6.85 5.47 4.74
N ALA A 81 6.84 4.92 5.95
CA ALA A 81 7.47 3.66 6.24
C ALA A 81 6.66 2.53 5.60
N PHE A 82 7.35 1.64 4.91
CA PHE A 82 6.77 0.49 4.21
C PHE A 82 7.56 -0.76 4.56
N PHE A 83 6.87 -1.87 4.82
CA PHE A 83 7.51 -3.17 4.90
C PHE A 83 6.65 -4.27 4.28
N LYS A 84 7.32 -5.31 3.80
CA LYS A 84 6.68 -6.57 3.41
C LYS A 84 6.91 -7.61 4.50
N TYR A 85 5.92 -8.44 4.70
CA TYR A 85 5.97 -9.54 5.65
C TYR A 85 5.51 -10.84 5.00
N SER A 86 5.99 -11.96 5.53
CA SER A 86 5.49 -13.29 5.19
C SER A 86 4.89 -13.96 6.42
N TYR A 87 3.96 -14.84 6.21
CA TYR A 87 3.34 -15.66 7.25
C TYR A 87 2.92 -17.00 6.66
N SER A 88 2.65 -17.97 7.54
CA SER A 88 2.17 -19.28 7.12
C SER A 88 0.85 -19.60 7.83
N VAL A 89 -0.02 -20.28 7.12
CA VAL A 89 -1.29 -20.80 7.65
C VAL A 89 -1.33 -22.29 7.40
N LYS A 90 -1.63 -23.05 8.45
CA LYS A 90 -1.82 -24.48 8.33
C LYS A 90 -3.27 -24.77 7.95
N GLU A 91 -3.45 -25.29 6.76
CA GLU A 91 -4.76 -25.69 6.24
C GLU A 91 -4.79 -27.22 6.09
N ARG A 92 -5.63 -27.89 6.90
CA ARG A 92 -5.70 -29.36 6.93
C ARG A 92 -4.34 -29.99 7.21
N SER A 93 -3.70 -30.60 6.19
CA SER A 93 -2.38 -31.24 6.29
C SER A 93 -1.23 -30.42 5.69
N GLU A 94 -1.54 -29.32 5.01
CA GLU A 94 -0.58 -28.51 4.27
C GLU A 94 -0.30 -27.19 4.98
N THR A 95 0.92 -26.68 4.82
CA THR A 95 1.32 -25.36 5.29
C THR A 95 1.50 -24.46 4.08
N ASN A 96 0.62 -23.48 3.94
CA ASN A 96 0.65 -22.51 2.86
C ASN A 96 1.35 -21.23 3.33
N TYR A 97 2.15 -20.64 2.44
CA TYR A 97 2.91 -19.41 2.70
C TYR A 97 2.30 -18.24 1.94
N TYR A 98 2.11 -17.16 2.65
CA TYR A 98 1.52 -15.93 2.11
C TYR A 98 2.41 -14.73 2.41
N SER A 99 2.16 -13.63 1.72
CA SER A 99 2.84 -12.36 1.97
C SER A 99 1.85 -11.20 1.97
N GLY A 100 2.19 -10.16 2.70
CA GLY A 100 1.43 -8.93 2.74
C GLY A 100 2.35 -7.71 2.83
N ASP A 101 1.74 -6.54 2.81
CA ASP A 101 2.43 -5.27 2.97
C ASP A 101 1.75 -4.38 4.00
N PHE A 102 2.54 -3.55 4.64
CA PHE A 102 2.09 -2.53 5.56
C PHE A 102 2.75 -1.20 5.23
N SER A 103 2.01 -0.10 5.37
CA SER A 103 2.55 1.23 5.20
C SER A 103 1.94 2.20 6.22
N ARG A 104 2.77 3.12 6.71
CA ARG A 104 2.39 4.13 7.70
C ARG A 104 3.11 5.45 7.43
N PRO A 105 2.42 6.61 7.51
CA PRO A 105 3.06 7.92 7.41
C PRO A 105 3.86 8.24 8.67
N PHE A 106 4.98 8.95 8.48
CA PHE A 106 5.83 9.48 9.54
C PHE A 106 6.07 10.96 9.35
N PRO A 107 6.39 11.72 10.42
CA PRO A 107 6.69 13.15 10.31
C PRO A 107 7.92 13.44 9.43
N ASP A 108 8.94 12.59 9.51
CA ASP A 108 10.22 12.69 8.78
C ASP A 108 10.78 11.30 8.41
N GLU A 109 11.78 11.29 7.53
CA GLU A 109 12.39 10.05 7.02
C GLU A 109 13.20 9.35 8.12
N ASP A 110 13.86 10.08 8.99
CA ASP A 110 14.73 9.51 10.03
C ASP A 110 13.93 8.67 11.01
N ARG A 111 12.80 9.19 11.50
CA ARG A 111 11.87 8.43 12.35
C ARG A 111 11.29 7.22 11.65
N ALA A 112 10.99 7.35 10.35
CA ALA A 112 10.51 6.23 9.57
C ALA A 112 11.57 5.11 9.51
N TRP A 113 12.84 5.45 9.29
CA TRP A 113 13.95 4.49 9.28
C TRP A 113 14.22 3.90 10.65
N GLU A 114 14.28 4.69 11.71
CA GLU A 114 14.47 4.20 13.09
C GLU A 114 13.43 3.16 13.44
N TRP A 115 12.16 3.47 13.17
CA TRP A 115 11.06 2.54 13.42
C TRP A 115 11.18 1.26 12.59
N LEU A 116 11.51 1.36 11.29
CA LEU A 116 11.69 0.19 10.43
C LEU A 116 12.87 -0.68 10.86
N TRP A 117 13.95 -0.09 11.36
CA TRP A 117 15.08 -0.85 11.89
C TRP A 117 14.71 -1.65 13.14
N SER A 118 13.85 -1.13 13.99
CA SER A 118 13.35 -1.87 15.14
C SER A 118 12.51 -3.11 14.73
N LEU A 119 11.89 -3.06 13.55
CA LEU A 119 11.06 -4.12 12.99
C LEU A 119 11.83 -5.13 12.13
N LYS A 120 13.00 -4.77 11.63
CA LYS A 120 13.75 -5.59 10.68
C LYS A 120 14.00 -7.00 11.25
N ASN A 121 13.63 -8.03 10.49
CA ASN A 121 13.75 -9.45 10.87
C ASN A 121 12.96 -9.83 12.16
N ARG A 122 12.07 -8.97 12.62
CA ARG A 122 11.25 -9.27 13.80
C ARG A 122 9.99 -10.03 13.40
N ARG A 123 9.46 -10.72 14.38
CA ARG A 123 8.16 -11.38 14.30
C ARG A 123 7.07 -10.38 14.67
N ILE A 124 5.99 -10.41 13.91
CA ILE A 124 4.85 -9.52 14.08
C ILE A 124 3.56 -10.32 14.09
N ARG A 125 2.53 -9.75 14.69
CA ARG A 125 1.19 -10.33 14.65
C ARG A 125 0.49 -9.97 13.36
N VAL A 126 0.02 -10.99 12.63
CA VAL A 126 -0.70 -10.85 11.36
C VAL A 126 -2.11 -11.40 11.54
N HIS A 127 -3.12 -10.59 11.32
CA HIS A 127 -4.51 -11.01 11.34
C HIS A 127 -4.90 -11.52 9.96
N VAL A 128 -5.41 -12.74 9.91
CA VAL A 128 -5.72 -13.46 8.67
C VAL A 128 -7.22 -13.62 8.54
N LYS A 129 -7.77 -13.24 7.39
CA LYS A 129 -9.20 -13.35 7.14
C LYS A 129 -9.62 -14.83 7.12
N PRO A 130 -10.63 -15.24 7.92
CA PRO A 130 -11.19 -16.58 7.84
C PRO A 130 -11.61 -16.91 6.40
N GLU A 131 -11.39 -18.15 5.95
CA GLU A 131 -11.73 -18.66 4.62
C GLU A 131 -10.96 -18.01 3.44
N HIS A 132 -10.18 -16.94 3.69
CA HIS A 132 -9.39 -16.22 2.70
C HIS A 132 -8.00 -15.90 3.25
N PRO A 133 -7.15 -16.92 3.47
CA PRO A 133 -5.86 -16.73 4.14
C PRO A 133 -4.88 -15.85 3.37
N GLU A 134 -5.10 -15.65 2.08
CA GLU A 134 -4.35 -14.70 1.24
C GLU A 134 -4.65 -13.23 1.59
N VAL A 135 -5.75 -12.97 2.32
CA VAL A 135 -6.10 -11.62 2.80
C VAL A 135 -5.68 -11.48 4.25
N SER A 136 -4.71 -10.63 4.48
CA SER A 136 -4.16 -10.37 5.81
C SER A 136 -4.02 -8.89 6.11
N VAL A 137 -3.99 -8.57 7.40
CA VAL A 137 -3.81 -7.20 7.90
C VAL A 137 -2.88 -7.24 9.13
N VAL A 138 -1.95 -6.31 9.18
CA VAL A 138 -1.20 -5.97 10.38
C VAL A 138 -1.84 -4.73 10.99
N LEU A 139 -2.22 -4.80 12.26
CA LEU A 139 -2.82 -3.68 12.96
C LEU A 139 -1.74 -2.75 13.52
N ALA A 140 -1.91 -1.45 13.32
CA ALA A 140 -0.98 -0.46 13.85
C ALA A 140 -0.88 -0.55 15.38
N ALA A 141 -1.99 -0.83 16.05
CA ALA A 141 -2.02 -0.98 17.51
C ALA A 141 -1.14 -2.13 18.02
N ASP A 142 -1.09 -3.27 17.30
CA ASP A 142 -0.23 -4.39 17.66
C ASP A 142 1.25 -4.04 17.48
N LEU A 143 1.57 -3.26 16.43
CA LEU A 143 2.93 -2.78 16.21
C LEU A 143 3.33 -1.77 17.28
N ASP A 144 2.47 -0.81 17.62
CA ASP A 144 2.75 0.23 18.60
C ASP A 144 2.94 -0.35 20.00
N ALA A 145 2.24 -1.43 20.33
CA ALA A 145 2.40 -2.11 21.61
C ALA A 145 3.79 -2.79 21.77
N HIS A 146 4.39 -3.25 20.69
CA HIS A 146 5.65 -3.99 20.73
C HIS A 146 6.85 -3.19 20.17
N PHE A 147 6.57 -2.25 19.27
CA PHE A 147 7.56 -1.42 18.57
C PHE A 147 7.09 0.04 18.58
N PRO A 148 7.12 0.69 19.76
CA PRO A 148 6.64 2.07 19.88
C PRO A 148 7.45 3.00 18.96
N ILE A 149 6.77 4.02 18.43
CA ILE A 149 7.44 5.05 17.65
C ILE A 149 8.39 5.81 18.58
N PRO A 150 9.67 5.98 18.24
CA PRO A 150 10.59 6.75 19.04
C PRO A 150 10.07 8.18 19.25
N VAL A 151 9.84 8.54 20.49
CA VAL A 151 9.49 9.93 20.86
C VAL A 151 10.80 10.66 21.07
N ARG A 152 11.19 11.49 20.10
CA ARG A 152 12.34 12.39 20.31
C ARG A 152 11.92 13.51 21.24
N THR A 153 12.62 13.63 22.35
CA THR A 153 12.53 14.81 23.21
C THR A 153 13.22 15.99 22.52
N PRO A 154 12.87 17.24 22.86
CA PRO A 154 13.58 18.42 22.34
C PRO A 154 15.09 18.36 22.54
N GLU A 155 15.56 17.65 23.54
CA GLU A 155 16.98 17.44 23.86
C GLU A 155 17.68 16.54 22.83
N ASP A 156 16.98 15.53 22.29
CA ASP A 156 17.52 14.64 21.25
C ASP A 156 17.78 15.37 19.93
N LEU A 157 17.08 16.48 19.68
CA LEU A 157 17.25 17.31 18.49
C LEU A 157 18.53 18.16 18.52
N VAL A 158 19.10 18.40 19.70
CA VAL A 158 20.32 19.22 19.86
C VAL A 158 21.56 18.44 19.42
N PHE A 159 21.57 17.10 19.51
CA PHE A 159 22.71 16.26 19.18
C PHE A 159 22.71 15.72 17.75
N ALA A 160 21.63 15.91 17.00
CA ALA A 160 21.52 15.46 15.61
C ALA A 160 22.01 16.53 14.60
N ARG A 161 23.09 17.28 14.90
CA ARG A 161 23.77 18.06 13.87
C ARG A 161 24.58 17.10 13.01
N PRO A 162 24.28 16.94 11.71
CA PRO A 162 25.19 16.24 10.82
C PRO A 162 26.48 17.01 10.78
N GLU A 163 27.59 16.36 11.11
CA GLU A 163 28.93 16.88 10.75
C GLU A 163 28.94 16.96 9.22
N ILE A 164 28.94 18.20 8.75
CA ILE A 164 29.14 18.47 7.31
C ILE A 164 30.61 18.12 7.03
N TYR A 165 30.81 16.91 6.49
CA TYR A 165 32.08 16.56 5.88
C TYR A 165 32.23 17.41 4.60
N THR A 166 32.83 18.58 4.72
CA THR A 166 33.44 19.27 3.60
C THR A 166 34.75 18.56 3.23
N GLN A 167 34.73 17.83 2.11
CA GLN A 167 35.90 17.46 1.34
C GLN A 167 35.99 18.34 0.12
#